data_79d2471569e55c8828a4559d8e5ab69d
#
_entry.id   79d2471569e55c8828a4559d8e5ab69d
#
_cell.length_a   1.000
_cell.length_b   1.000
_cell.length_c   1.000
_cell.angle_alpha   90.00
_cell.angle_beta   90.00
_cell.angle_gamma   90.00
#
_symmetry.space_group_name_H-M   'P 1'
#
loop_
_entity.id
_entity.type
_entity.pdbx_description
1 polymer ?
#
loop_
_entity_poly.entity_id
_entity_poly.type
_entity_poly.pdbx_seq_one_letter_code
_entity_poly.pdbx_strand_id
1 'polypeptide(L)'
;IARHMPFRIAAKNRYENDARARKVWDLCVRTLRYGAQEQIQDCMEREKGYYLGDGCYSMLAWCLLNGDFAPMRKFIDDFLRTSFINGGLVTCANCSFMQEIAEYPLMMFVLLPVLEERGDSREFVRERLGDFRKILDFYRENYAGDDGLLSNLDKWCVVEWPSQWRDGYDV
;
A
#
# COMPACT_ATOMS: atom_id res chain seq x y z
N ILE A 1 -25.34 5.27 -5.00
CA ILE A 1 -24.70 6.09 -3.95
C ILE A 1 -23.20 6.00 -4.20
N ALA A 2 -22.55 7.11 -4.53
CA ALA A 2 -21.10 7.17 -4.63
C ALA A 2 -20.52 7.40 -3.22
N ARG A 3 -19.55 6.59 -2.82
CA ARG A 3 -18.80 6.75 -1.58
C ARG A 3 -17.37 7.13 -1.93
N HIS A 4 -16.88 8.18 -1.35
CA HIS A 4 -15.51 8.65 -1.54
C HIS A 4 -14.91 9.05 -0.21
N MET A 5 -13.61 8.83 -0.07
CA MET A 5 -12.85 9.49 0.99
C MET A 5 -12.96 11.01 0.80
N PRO A 6 -13.09 11.80 1.87
CA PRO A 6 -13.04 13.25 1.78
C PRO A 6 -11.73 13.68 1.09
N PHE A 7 -11.83 14.37 -0.04
CA PHE A 7 -10.66 14.75 -0.84
C PHE A 7 -10.52 16.27 -0.85
N ARG A 8 -9.53 16.77 -0.12
CA ARG A 8 -9.20 18.18 -0.02
C ARG A 8 -7.73 18.37 -0.33
N ILE A 9 -7.42 18.97 -1.47
CA ILE A 9 -6.03 19.24 -1.85
C ILE A 9 -5.48 20.34 -0.94
N ALA A 10 -4.56 19.97 -0.05
CA ALA A 10 -3.78 20.90 0.76
C ALA A 10 -2.42 21.22 0.12
N ALA A 11 -1.89 20.27 -0.68
CA ALA A 11 -0.63 20.48 -1.39
C ALA A 11 -0.77 21.45 -2.54
N LYS A 12 0.24 22.34 -2.68
CA LYS A 12 0.30 23.29 -3.81
C LYS A 12 0.93 22.60 -5.02
N ASN A 13 0.31 22.78 -6.19
CA ASN A 13 0.94 22.40 -7.45
C ASN A 13 2.14 23.30 -7.73
N ARG A 14 3.33 22.72 -7.80
CA ARG A 14 4.59 23.45 -8.10
C ARG A 14 4.85 23.62 -9.61
N TYR A 15 4.00 23.05 -10.44
CA TYR A 15 4.18 23.01 -11.91
C TYR A 15 3.24 23.96 -12.64
N GLU A 16 2.79 25.04 -11.98
CA GLU A 16 1.82 25.98 -12.55
C GLU A 16 2.30 26.62 -13.86
N ASN A 17 3.62 26.79 -14.02
CA ASN A 17 4.25 27.39 -15.20
C ASN A 17 4.61 26.39 -16.30
N ASP A 18 4.42 25.09 -16.07
CA ASP A 18 4.62 24.03 -17.06
C ASP A 18 3.27 23.39 -17.42
N ALA A 19 2.76 23.73 -18.59
CA ALA A 19 1.46 23.28 -19.05
C ALA A 19 1.36 21.75 -19.19
N ARG A 20 2.47 21.06 -19.51
CA ARG A 20 2.50 19.58 -19.64
C ARG A 20 2.51 18.94 -18.26
N ALA A 21 3.39 19.38 -17.38
CA ALA A 21 3.48 18.87 -16.02
C ALA A 21 2.16 19.12 -15.25
N ARG A 22 1.52 20.27 -15.45
CA ARG A 22 0.20 20.55 -14.88
C ARG A 22 -0.86 19.55 -15.32
N LYS A 23 -0.92 19.21 -16.62
CA LYS A 23 -1.87 18.22 -17.11
C LYS A 23 -1.64 16.84 -16.50
N VAL A 24 -0.38 16.44 -16.33
CA VAL A 24 -0.03 15.18 -15.65
C VAL A 24 -0.46 15.23 -14.19
N TRP A 25 -0.16 16.32 -13.48
CA TRP A 25 -0.61 16.53 -12.10
C TRP A 25 -2.14 16.40 -11.97
N ASP A 26 -2.88 17.11 -12.81
CA ASP A 26 -4.34 17.10 -12.78
C ASP A 26 -4.91 15.69 -13.06
N LEU A 27 -4.26 14.94 -13.95
CA LEU A 27 -4.62 13.54 -14.22
C LEU A 27 -4.39 12.66 -13.00
N CYS A 28 -3.20 12.74 -12.39
CA CYS A 28 -2.86 11.95 -11.20
C CYS A 28 -3.78 12.27 -10.02
N VAL A 29 -4.02 13.55 -9.75
CA VAL A 29 -4.93 14.00 -8.68
C VAL A 29 -6.35 13.47 -8.91
N ARG A 30 -6.84 13.55 -10.14
CA ARG A 30 -8.16 13.04 -10.50
C ARG A 30 -8.25 11.53 -10.32
N THR A 31 -7.21 10.78 -10.74
CA THR A 31 -7.15 9.33 -10.57
C THR A 31 -7.19 8.94 -9.10
N LEU A 32 -6.36 9.56 -8.26
CA LEU A 32 -6.40 9.31 -6.81
C LEU A 32 -7.75 9.64 -6.20
N ARG A 33 -8.38 10.74 -6.61
CA ARG A 33 -9.71 11.13 -6.11
C ARG A 33 -10.77 10.08 -6.41
N TYR A 34 -10.76 9.49 -7.60
CA TYR A 34 -11.73 8.46 -7.97
C TYR A 34 -11.40 7.09 -7.40
N GLY A 35 -10.12 6.75 -7.24
CA GLY A 35 -9.67 5.50 -6.62
C GLY A 35 -9.82 5.48 -5.10
N ALA A 36 -9.92 6.64 -4.44
CA ALA A 36 -10.10 6.73 -2.99
C ALA A 36 -11.59 6.78 -2.65
N GLN A 37 -12.19 5.62 -2.49
CA GLN A 37 -13.59 5.44 -2.13
C GLN A 37 -13.72 5.11 -0.63
N GLU A 38 -14.44 4.08 -0.22
CA GLU A 38 -14.44 3.57 1.16
C GLU A 38 -13.09 2.93 1.53
N GLN A 39 -12.36 2.50 0.53
CA GLN A 39 -10.98 2.02 0.57
C GLN A 39 -10.21 2.57 -0.63
N ILE A 40 -8.89 2.56 -0.59
CA ILE A 40 -8.11 2.92 -1.75
C ILE A 40 -8.00 1.71 -2.68
N GLN A 41 -8.35 1.90 -3.95
CA GLN A 41 -8.42 0.81 -4.92
C GLN A 41 -7.14 0.76 -5.77
N ASP A 42 -6.74 -0.45 -6.17
CA ASP A 42 -5.70 -0.68 -7.16
C ASP A 42 -6.07 -0.07 -8.51
N CYS A 43 -7.25 -0.42 -8.99
CA CYS A 43 -7.84 0.15 -10.19
C CYS A 43 -9.34 0.45 -9.99
N MET A 44 -9.90 1.34 -10.80
CA MET A 44 -11.28 1.79 -10.65
C MET A 44 -12.28 1.00 -11.51
N GLU A 45 -11.82 0.04 -12.29
CA GLU A 45 -12.64 -0.61 -13.29
C GLU A 45 -12.70 -2.13 -13.12
N ARG A 46 -11.60 -2.84 -13.28
CA ARG A 46 -11.59 -4.30 -13.35
C ARG A 46 -11.70 -4.93 -11.96
N GLU A 47 -10.69 -4.76 -11.13
CA GLU A 47 -10.54 -5.49 -9.88
C GLU A 47 -11.18 -4.75 -8.71
N LYS A 48 -10.96 -3.44 -8.62
CA LYS A 48 -11.42 -2.60 -7.50
C LYS A 48 -10.98 -3.16 -6.14
N GLY A 49 -9.80 -3.78 -6.14
CA GLY A 49 -9.25 -4.48 -5.00
C GLY A 49 -8.59 -3.54 -3.99
N TYR A 50 -8.60 -3.96 -2.75
CA TYR A 50 -7.88 -3.30 -1.68
C TYR A 50 -6.54 -4.00 -1.49
N TYR A 51 -5.62 -3.74 -2.44
CA TYR A 51 -4.29 -4.35 -2.45
C TYR A 51 -3.29 -3.56 -1.62
N LEU A 52 -2.53 -4.28 -0.80
CA LEU A 52 -1.55 -3.67 0.10
C LEU A 52 -0.42 -2.96 -0.66
N GLY A 53 0.16 -3.62 -1.66
CA GLY A 53 1.28 -3.06 -2.43
C GLY A 53 0.89 -1.82 -3.21
N ASP A 54 -0.16 -1.92 -4.04
CA ASP A 54 -0.70 -0.79 -4.82
C ASP A 54 -1.16 0.34 -3.91
N GLY A 55 -1.83 -0.05 -2.81
CA GLY A 55 -2.36 0.87 -1.83
C GLY A 55 -1.27 1.66 -1.09
N CYS A 56 -0.08 1.10 -0.87
CA CYS A 56 1.01 1.82 -0.22
C CYS A 56 1.34 3.13 -0.92
N TYR A 57 1.55 3.09 -2.23
CA TYR A 57 1.90 4.29 -3.01
C TYR A 57 0.71 5.23 -3.17
N SER A 58 -0.46 4.68 -3.45
CA SER A 58 -1.69 5.47 -3.65
C SER A 58 -2.11 6.16 -2.34
N MET A 59 -2.02 5.46 -1.21
CA MET A 59 -2.33 6.02 0.11
C MET A 59 -1.31 7.08 0.51
N LEU A 60 -0.03 6.84 0.26
CA LEU A 60 1.02 7.85 0.51
C LEU A 60 0.74 9.13 -0.27
N ALA A 61 0.50 9.00 -1.57
CA ALA A 61 0.19 10.15 -2.42
C ALA A 61 -1.09 10.88 -1.96
N TRP A 62 -2.13 10.11 -1.59
CA TRP A 62 -3.37 10.68 -1.07
C TRP A 62 -3.13 11.49 0.21
N CYS A 63 -2.41 10.93 1.18
CA CYS A 63 -2.12 11.60 2.45
C CYS A 63 -1.27 12.86 2.26
N LEU A 64 -0.26 12.81 1.40
CA LEU A 64 0.58 13.97 1.09
C LEU A 64 -0.20 15.09 0.40
N LEU A 65 -1.16 14.74 -0.48
CA LEU A 65 -2.01 15.74 -1.13
C LEU A 65 -3.01 16.39 -0.17
N ASN A 66 -3.59 15.60 0.73
CA ASN A 66 -4.65 16.06 1.62
C ASN A 66 -4.12 16.62 2.96
N GLY A 67 -2.88 16.27 3.36
CA GLY A 67 -2.31 16.64 4.64
C GLY A 67 -2.92 15.90 5.84
N ASP A 68 -3.67 14.83 5.59
CA ASP A 68 -4.30 13.97 6.60
C ASP A 68 -3.76 12.54 6.51
N PHE A 69 -3.22 12.02 7.61
CA PHE A 69 -2.59 10.70 7.69
C PHE A 69 -3.46 9.67 8.44
N ALA A 70 -4.65 10.03 8.89
CA ALA A 70 -5.58 9.08 9.50
C ALA A 70 -5.97 7.93 8.57
N PRO A 71 -6.20 8.15 7.25
CA PRO A 71 -6.48 7.05 6.33
C PRO A 71 -5.31 6.08 6.17
N MET A 72 -4.05 6.56 6.25
CA MET A 72 -2.87 5.68 6.20
C MET A 72 -2.78 4.78 7.44
N ARG A 73 -3.07 5.32 8.63
CA ARG A 73 -3.15 4.53 9.86
C ARG A 73 -4.21 3.43 9.75
N LYS A 74 -5.40 3.81 9.26
CA LYS A 74 -6.47 2.84 9.01
C LYS A 74 -6.05 1.77 8.00
N PHE A 75 -5.43 2.17 6.90
CA PHE A 75 -4.92 1.27 5.87
C PHE A 75 -3.98 0.20 6.47
N ILE A 76 -3.02 0.62 7.28
CA ILE A 76 -2.10 -0.30 7.96
C ILE A 76 -2.85 -1.23 8.92
N ASP A 77 -3.75 -0.69 9.75
CA ASP A 77 -4.55 -1.48 10.69
C ASP A 77 -5.41 -2.53 9.99
N ASP A 78 -6.02 -2.19 8.88
CA ASP A 78 -6.86 -3.12 8.12
C ASP A 78 -6.07 -4.36 7.69
N PHE A 79 -4.83 -4.18 7.23
CA PHE A 79 -3.98 -5.30 6.85
C PHE A 79 -3.37 -6.02 8.05
N LEU A 80 -2.93 -5.34 9.08
CA LEU A 80 -2.44 -5.99 10.30
C LEU A 80 -3.50 -6.92 10.93
N ARG A 81 -4.78 -6.59 10.81
CA ARG A 81 -5.88 -7.44 11.27
C ARG A 81 -6.00 -8.76 10.52
N THR A 82 -5.37 -8.91 9.36
CA THR A 82 -5.37 -10.18 8.62
C THR A 82 -4.32 -11.17 9.13
N SER A 83 -3.47 -10.77 10.06
CA SER A 83 -2.38 -11.59 10.62
C SER A 83 -2.84 -12.90 11.28
N PHE A 84 -4.11 -12.99 11.68
CA PHE A 84 -4.68 -14.23 12.21
C PHE A 84 -4.94 -15.28 11.12
N ILE A 85 -5.00 -14.88 9.84
CA ILE A 85 -5.15 -15.78 8.70
C ILE A 85 -3.78 -16.26 8.25
N ASN A 86 -2.83 -15.31 8.13
CA ASN A 86 -1.47 -15.58 7.70
C ASN A 86 -0.50 -14.60 8.38
N GLY A 87 0.59 -15.12 8.93
CA GLY A 87 1.64 -14.29 9.55
C GLY A 87 2.27 -13.27 8.60
N GLY A 88 2.29 -13.59 7.27
CA GLY A 88 2.69 -12.67 6.21
C GLY A 88 1.59 -11.74 5.71
N LEU A 89 0.44 -11.70 6.37
CA LEU A 89 -0.77 -10.94 6.03
C LEU A 89 -1.48 -11.40 4.75
N VAL A 90 -2.77 -11.11 4.67
CA VAL A 90 -3.56 -11.20 3.43
C VAL A 90 -3.47 -9.84 2.74
N THR A 91 -2.99 -9.80 1.52
CA THR A 91 -2.58 -8.58 0.83
C THR A 91 -3.60 -8.01 -0.14
N CYS A 92 -4.72 -8.72 -0.32
CA CYS A 92 -5.95 -8.16 -0.87
C CYS A 92 -7.09 -8.51 0.08
N ALA A 93 -7.61 -7.54 0.81
CA ALA A 93 -8.62 -7.73 1.84
C ALA A 93 -9.84 -6.83 1.59
N ASN A 94 -10.89 -7.02 2.40
CA ASN A 94 -12.14 -6.26 2.29
C ASN A 94 -12.80 -6.32 0.91
N CYS A 95 -12.62 -7.42 0.19
CA CYS A 95 -13.23 -7.68 -1.10
C CYS A 95 -13.69 -9.14 -1.20
N SER A 96 -14.37 -9.49 -2.27
CA SER A 96 -14.86 -10.86 -2.49
C SER A 96 -13.74 -11.86 -2.80
N PHE A 97 -12.55 -11.39 -3.08
CA PHE A 97 -11.37 -12.20 -3.37
C PHE A 97 -10.23 -11.77 -2.45
N MET A 98 -9.85 -12.66 -1.53
CA MET A 98 -8.69 -12.45 -0.67
C MET A 98 -7.48 -13.15 -1.28
N GLN A 99 -6.37 -12.43 -1.39
CA GLN A 99 -5.15 -12.91 -2.02
C GLN A 99 -3.95 -12.68 -1.13
N GLU A 100 -3.02 -13.62 -1.17
CA GLU A 100 -1.69 -13.51 -0.58
C GLU A 100 -0.68 -13.26 -1.70
N ILE A 101 0.03 -12.14 -1.62
CA ILE A 101 1.13 -11.79 -2.52
C ILE A 101 2.37 -11.66 -1.66
N ALA A 102 3.38 -12.47 -1.96
CA ALA A 102 4.45 -12.76 -1.02
C ALA A 102 5.23 -11.52 -0.55
N GLU A 103 5.55 -10.59 -1.44
CA GLU A 103 6.35 -9.40 -1.14
C GLU A 103 5.54 -8.19 -0.65
N TYR A 104 4.24 -8.16 -0.86
CA TYR A 104 3.40 -7.00 -0.55
C TYR A 104 3.43 -6.57 0.92
N PRO A 105 3.40 -7.49 1.90
CA PRO A 105 3.49 -7.08 3.31
C PRO A 105 4.74 -6.28 3.65
N LEU A 106 5.86 -6.56 2.98
CA LEU A 106 7.11 -5.84 3.18
C LEU A 106 7.06 -4.42 2.62
N MET A 107 6.24 -4.16 1.60
CA MET A 107 6.05 -2.81 1.04
C MET A 107 5.39 -1.85 2.04
N MET A 108 4.62 -2.36 3.00
CA MET A 108 4.00 -1.52 4.04
C MET A 108 5.03 -0.76 4.86
N PHE A 109 6.24 -1.30 5.03
CA PHE A 109 7.28 -0.68 5.85
C PHE A 109 7.78 0.65 5.28
N VAL A 110 7.58 0.93 3.98
CA VAL A 110 7.92 2.24 3.39
C VAL A 110 7.05 3.38 3.93
N LEU A 111 5.89 3.06 4.50
CA LEU A 111 4.97 4.05 5.08
C LEU A 111 5.39 4.49 6.48
N LEU A 112 6.10 3.64 7.23
CA LEU A 112 6.39 3.87 8.65
C LEU A 112 7.26 5.12 8.89
N PRO A 113 8.35 5.38 8.15
CA PRO A 113 9.13 6.59 8.32
C PRO A 113 8.29 7.87 8.11
N VAL A 114 7.41 7.85 7.12
CA VAL A 114 6.53 8.98 6.84
C VAL A 114 5.57 9.24 7.99
N LEU A 115 5.01 8.19 8.59
CA LEU A 115 4.13 8.30 9.75
C LEU A 115 4.90 8.76 11.00
N GLU A 116 6.13 8.32 11.18
CA GLU A 116 6.94 8.73 12.31
C GLU A 116 7.32 10.22 12.25
N GLU A 117 7.61 10.74 11.06
CA GLU A 117 7.89 12.16 10.83
C GLU A 117 6.66 13.05 11.03
N ARG A 118 5.46 12.50 10.87
CA ARG A 118 4.20 13.20 11.06
C ARG A 118 3.71 13.04 12.51
N GLY A 119 3.88 14.06 13.32
CA GLY A 119 3.81 14.04 14.78
C GLY A 119 2.57 13.39 15.40
N ASP A 120 1.42 13.44 14.75
CA ASP A 120 0.17 12.81 15.20
C ASP A 120 0.10 11.28 14.99
N SER A 121 1.06 10.71 14.24
CA SER A 121 1.08 9.29 13.89
C SER A 121 2.19 8.49 14.59
N ARG A 122 3.08 9.16 15.31
CA ARG A 122 4.21 8.51 15.99
C ARG A 122 3.76 7.49 17.05
N GLU A 123 2.75 7.82 17.82
CA GLU A 123 2.19 6.92 18.84
C GLU A 123 1.59 5.67 18.19
N PHE A 124 0.86 5.84 17.09
CA PHE A 124 0.33 4.73 16.31
C PHE A 124 1.42 3.74 15.89
N VAL A 125 2.56 4.22 15.39
CA VAL A 125 3.70 3.36 15.00
C VAL A 125 4.26 2.63 16.23
N ARG A 126 4.45 3.33 17.34
CA ARG A 126 4.99 2.74 18.57
C ARG A 126 4.11 1.63 19.14
N GLU A 127 2.81 1.84 19.19
CA GLU A 127 1.84 0.84 19.68
C GLU A 127 1.87 -0.45 18.86
N ARG A 128 2.23 -0.37 17.58
CA ARG A 128 2.23 -1.51 16.62
C ARG A 128 3.60 -2.09 16.32
N LEU A 129 4.64 -1.63 16.98
CA LEU A 129 6.00 -2.16 16.79
C LEU A 129 6.07 -3.69 16.95
N GLY A 130 5.29 -4.23 17.89
CA GLY A 130 5.21 -5.67 18.10
C GLY A 130 4.63 -6.41 16.90
N ASP A 131 3.61 -5.85 16.26
CA ASP A 131 2.96 -6.47 15.10
C ASP A 131 3.85 -6.37 13.86
N PHE A 132 4.50 -5.22 13.65
CA PHE A 132 5.48 -5.08 12.57
C PHE A 132 6.66 -6.05 12.74
N ARG A 133 7.14 -6.24 13.97
CA ARG A 133 8.21 -7.21 14.25
C ARG A 133 7.78 -8.64 13.92
N LYS A 134 6.56 -9.04 14.27
CA LYS A 134 6.02 -10.37 13.93
C LYS A 134 6.03 -10.63 12.43
N ILE A 135 5.73 -9.63 11.60
CA ILE A 135 5.79 -9.78 10.14
C ILE A 135 7.23 -10.03 9.70
N LEU A 136 8.19 -9.23 10.17
CA LEU A 136 9.60 -9.42 9.84
C LEU A 136 10.14 -10.77 10.33
N ASP A 137 9.76 -11.17 11.53
CA ASP A 137 10.13 -12.47 12.10
C ASP A 137 9.55 -13.61 11.26
N PHE A 138 8.29 -13.50 10.80
CA PHE A 138 7.67 -14.48 9.91
C PHE A 138 8.47 -14.66 8.61
N TYR A 139 8.89 -13.57 7.96
CA TYR A 139 9.71 -13.67 6.75
C TYR A 139 11.09 -14.23 7.03
N ARG A 140 11.73 -13.81 8.11
CA ARG A 140 13.05 -14.30 8.51
C ARG A 140 13.02 -15.80 8.81
N GLU A 141 12.01 -16.28 9.52
CA GLU A 141 11.91 -17.66 9.96
C GLU A 141 11.52 -18.64 8.87
N ASN A 142 10.75 -18.17 7.87
CA ASN A 142 10.22 -19.06 6.84
C ASN A 142 10.96 -18.96 5.50
N TYR A 143 11.59 -17.82 5.20
CA TYR A 143 12.09 -17.55 3.85
C TYR A 143 13.52 -17.01 3.79
N ALA A 144 14.16 -16.63 4.90
CA ALA A 144 15.52 -16.14 4.85
C ALA A 144 16.51 -17.30 4.62
N GLY A 145 17.35 -17.17 3.60
CA GLY A 145 18.48 -18.05 3.34
C GLY A 145 19.71 -17.68 4.17
N ASP A 146 20.73 -18.53 4.12
CA ASP A 146 22.01 -18.30 4.82
C ASP A 146 22.74 -17.04 4.34
N ASP A 147 22.44 -16.56 3.16
CA ASP A 147 22.94 -15.32 2.56
C ASP A 147 22.18 -14.06 3.04
N GLY A 148 21.14 -14.25 3.83
CA GLY A 148 20.28 -13.17 4.34
C GLY A 148 19.24 -12.65 3.33
N LEU A 149 19.12 -13.29 2.18
CA LEU A 149 18.09 -12.98 1.20
C LEU A 149 16.84 -13.83 1.42
N LEU A 150 15.69 -13.31 1.03
CA LEU A 150 14.46 -14.09 1.02
C LEU A 150 14.42 -14.95 -0.27
N SER A 151 14.10 -16.23 -0.11
CA SER A 151 14.00 -17.17 -1.22
C SER A 151 12.89 -18.18 -0.99
N ASN A 152 12.49 -18.87 -2.05
CA ASN A 152 11.45 -19.92 -1.99
C ASN A 152 10.14 -19.44 -1.36
N LEU A 153 9.72 -18.23 -1.71
CA LEU A 153 8.43 -17.71 -1.27
C LEU A 153 7.33 -18.62 -1.85
N ASP A 154 6.48 -19.15 -0.98
CA ASP A 154 5.46 -20.15 -1.32
C ASP A 154 4.13 -19.54 -1.75
N LYS A 155 4.07 -18.22 -1.89
CA LYS A 155 2.91 -17.47 -2.37
C LYS A 155 3.22 -16.85 -3.74
N TRP A 156 2.19 -16.31 -4.37
CA TRP A 156 2.39 -15.59 -5.60
C TRP A 156 3.32 -14.38 -5.40
N CYS A 157 4.41 -14.37 -6.16
CA CYS A 157 5.34 -13.24 -6.21
C CYS A 157 5.08 -12.45 -7.48
N VAL A 158 4.82 -11.15 -7.34
CA VAL A 158 4.57 -10.27 -8.47
C VAL A 158 5.85 -9.53 -8.82
N VAL A 159 6.43 -9.88 -9.97
CA VAL A 159 7.55 -9.12 -10.52
C VAL A 159 7.01 -7.98 -11.38
N GLU A 160 6.30 -8.32 -12.44
CA GLU A 160 5.62 -7.39 -13.36
C GLU A 160 4.80 -8.18 -14.37
N TRP A 161 3.86 -7.53 -15.05
CA TRP A 161 2.97 -8.17 -16.03
C TRP A 161 3.51 -8.38 -17.44
N PRO A 162 4.57 -7.72 -17.95
CA PRO A 162 5.09 -7.99 -19.28
C PRO A 162 5.42 -9.47 -19.49
N SER A 163 5.04 -10.03 -20.63
CA SER A 163 5.21 -11.46 -20.95
C SER A 163 6.65 -11.96 -20.90
N GLN A 164 7.61 -11.05 -21.18
CA GLN A 164 9.04 -11.36 -21.05
C GLN A 164 9.46 -11.62 -19.59
N TRP A 165 8.66 -11.26 -18.63
CA TRP A 165 8.87 -11.50 -17.20
C TRP A 165 7.86 -12.53 -16.66
N ARG A 166 7.53 -13.51 -17.52
CA ARG A 166 6.69 -14.65 -17.16
C ARG A 166 5.31 -14.27 -16.62
N ASP A 167 4.70 -13.27 -17.25
CA ASP A 167 3.36 -12.79 -16.92
C ASP A 167 3.20 -12.36 -15.45
N GLY A 168 4.24 -11.76 -14.89
CA GLY A 168 4.24 -11.23 -13.53
C GLY A 168 4.71 -12.20 -12.45
N TYR A 169 5.08 -13.42 -12.80
CA TYR A 169 5.55 -14.39 -11.81
C TYR A 169 7.06 -14.31 -11.63
N ASP A 170 7.49 -14.51 -10.39
CA ASP A 170 8.88 -14.74 -10.05
C ASP A 170 9.39 -16.08 -10.63
N VAL A 171 10.70 -16.20 -10.75
CA VAL A 171 11.39 -17.32 -11.40
C VAL A 171 11.96 -18.28 -10.37
#